data_f518230b4005c2ce25fd4fbf37459243
#
_entry.id   f518230b4005c2ce25fd4fbf37459243
#
_cell.length_a   1.000
_cell.length_b   1.000
_cell.length_c   1.000
_cell.angle_alpha   90.00
_cell.angle_beta   90.00
_cell.angle_gamma   90.00
#
_symmetry.space_group_name_H-M   'P 1'
#
loop_
_entity.id
_entity.type
_entity.pdbx_description
1 polymer ?
#
loop_
_entity_poly.entity_id
_entity_poly.type
_entity_poly.pdbx_seq_one_letter_code
_entity_poly.pdbx_strand_id
1 'polypeptide(L)'
;MWEFRSMNFWRAVFAEFFGTMFFVFFGLGAALRWTTGPHHVLHVALCFGLAAATLIQSIGHISGGHINPAVTFAYLVGSQMSLFRAIFYMAAQCLGAVAGAAVLYGVTPGNMRGNLSMNTLQPGISLGMATTVEVFLTMQLVVCIFAVTDERRNGRLGSAALSIGFSVTIAHLMGMYYTGAGMNPARSFAPAVIFRNFVNHWVYWVGPMIGGAAGALLYDFMLFPRMRGLSERLATLKGSRPPEGDTQQDPRGEPIELKTQTL
;
A
#
# COMPACT_ATOMS: atom_id res chain seq x y z
N MET A 1 -6.32 4.52 -23.46
CA MET A 1 -4.94 4.18 -23.90
C MET A 1 -3.99 5.37 -24.01
N TRP A 2 -4.38 6.56 -23.57
CA TRP A 2 -3.53 7.76 -23.56
C TRP A 2 -2.52 7.79 -22.40
N GLU A 3 -2.80 7.13 -21.29
CA GLU A 3 -1.91 7.11 -20.10
C GLU A 3 -0.50 6.61 -20.43
N PHE A 4 -0.34 5.61 -21.30
CA PHE A 4 0.96 5.09 -21.72
C PHE A 4 1.88 6.10 -22.42
N ARG A 5 1.29 7.10 -23.04
CA ARG A 5 2.05 8.13 -23.74
C ARG A 5 2.54 9.23 -22.80
N SER A 6 2.13 9.19 -21.53
CA SER A 6 2.51 10.19 -20.53
C SER A 6 3.76 9.76 -19.78
N MET A 7 4.77 10.60 -19.78
CA MET A 7 5.97 10.42 -18.94
C MET A 7 5.62 10.38 -17.44
N ASN A 8 4.58 11.09 -17.02
CA ASN A 8 4.11 11.08 -15.64
C ASN A 8 3.59 9.71 -15.23
N PHE A 9 2.95 8.97 -16.13
CA PHE A 9 2.53 7.61 -15.87
C PHE A 9 3.74 6.70 -15.56
N TRP A 10 4.77 6.72 -16.42
CA TRP A 10 5.95 5.88 -16.22
C TRP A 10 6.80 6.28 -15.02
N ARG A 11 6.86 7.58 -14.71
CA ARG A 11 7.46 8.07 -13.46
C ARG A 11 6.73 7.51 -12.25
N ALA A 12 5.41 7.49 -12.27
CA ALA A 12 4.60 6.95 -11.19
C ALA A 12 4.78 5.43 -11.05
N VAL A 13 4.79 4.67 -12.16
CA VAL A 13 5.08 3.22 -12.16
C VAL A 13 6.48 2.93 -11.61
N PHE A 14 7.48 3.71 -12.03
CA PHE A 14 8.84 3.58 -11.50
C PHE A 14 8.92 3.93 -10.01
N ALA A 15 8.21 4.96 -9.56
CA ALA A 15 8.15 5.33 -8.15
C ALA A 15 7.57 4.20 -7.28
N GLU A 16 6.53 3.49 -7.76
CA GLU A 16 5.98 2.32 -7.08
C GLU A 16 6.97 1.15 -7.01
N PHE A 17 7.70 0.88 -8.09
CA PHE A 17 8.81 -0.10 -8.08
C PHE A 17 9.87 0.27 -7.04
N PHE A 18 10.36 1.50 -7.12
CA PHE A 18 11.41 2.03 -6.24
C PHE A 18 10.97 2.02 -4.77
N GLY A 19 9.77 2.56 -4.48
CA GLY A 19 9.24 2.60 -3.12
C GLY A 19 9.06 1.22 -2.52
N THR A 20 8.50 0.27 -3.29
CA THR A 20 8.29 -1.09 -2.79
C THR A 20 9.61 -1.85 -2.62
N MET A 21 10.60 -1.61 -3.49
CA MET A 21 11.94 -2.17 -3.34
C MET A 21 12.57 -1.79 -1.99
N PHE A 22 12.57 -0.51 -1.65
CA PHE A 22 13.12 -0.05 -0.37
C PHE A 22 12.27 -0.45 0.83
N PHE A 23 10.94 -0.42 0.69
CA PHE A 23 10.03 -0.88 1.75
C PHE A 23 10.33 -2.33 2.16
N VAL A 24 10.50 -3.21 1.18
CA VAL A 24 10.81 -4.62 1.42
C VAL A 24 12.24 -4.79 1.94
N PHE A 25 13.20 -4.07 1.37
CA PHE A 25 14.59 -4.13 1.83
C PHE A 25 14.73 -3.78 3.32
N PHE A 26 14.18 -2.64 3.75
CA PHE A 26 14.25 -2.21 5.15
C PHE A 26 13.40 -3.08 6.07
N GLY A 27 12.16 -3.38 5.69
CA GLY A 27 11.23 -4.13 6.52
C GLY A 27 11.70 -5.56 6.77
N LEU A 28 12.10 -6.28 5.72
CA LEU A 28 12.65 -7.63 5.87
C LEU A 28 14.01 -7.60 6.57
N GLY A 29 14.86 -6.61 6.27
CA GLY A 29 16.18 -6.48 6.91
C GLY A 29 16.09 -6.31 8.43
N ALA A 30 15.13 -5.49 8.90
CA ALA A 30 14.87 -5.35 10.33
C ALA A 30 14.27 -6.61 10.97
N ALA A 31 13.59 -7.43 10.18
CA ALA A 31 12.95 -8.65 10.65
C ALA A 31 13.88 -9.87 10.64
N LEU A 32 15.13 -9.74 10.18
CA LEU A 32 16.14 -10.79 10.28
C LEU A 32 16.58 -11.01 11.74
N ARG A 33 17.01 -12.23 12.05
CA ARG A 33 17.52 -12.59 13.39
C ARG A 33 19.00 -12.25 13.52
N TRP A 34 19.31 -10.98 13.74
CA TRP A 34 20.68 -10.51 13.94
C TRP A 34 21.29 -10.92 15.29
N THR A 35 20.45 -11.29 16.25
CA THR A 35 20.86 -11.71 17.60
C THR A 35 20.16 -13.01 17.99
N THR A 36 20.71 -13.72 18.96
CA THR A 36 20.17 -14.98 19.49
C THR A 36 18.99 -14.82 20.45
N GLY A 37 18.54 -13.60 20.69
CA GLY A 37 17.43 -13.29 21.59
C GLY A 37 16.04 -13.51 20.98
N PRO A 38 14.98 -13.27 21.74
CA PRO A 38 13.60 -13.34 21.23
C PRO A 38 13.38 -12.29 20.14
N HIS A 39 12.44 -12.58 19.24
CA HIS A 39 12.10 -11.68 18.13
C HIS A 39 11.53 -10.36 18.69
N HIS A 40 12.18 -9.26 18.39
CA HIS A 40 11.73 -7.94 18.86
C HIS A 40 10.62 -7.41 17.95
N VAL A 41 9.37 -7.81 18.21
CA VAL A 41 8.20 -7.42 17.41
C VAL A 41 8.08 -5.90 17.27
N LEU A 42 8.36 -5.15 18.36
CA LEU A 42 8.33 -3.69 18.34
C LEU A 42 9.34 -3.11 17.35
N HIS A 43 10.57 -3.64 17.31
CA HIS A 43 11.61 -3.21 16.37
C HIS A 43 11.16 -3.39 14.92
N VAL A 44 10.64 -4.57 14.61
CA VAL A 44 10.13 -4.90 13.26
C VAL A 44 8.94 -4.02 12.89
N ALA A 45 7.98 -3.88 13.79
CA ALA A 45 6.79 -3.07 13.58
C ALA A 45 7.13 -1.59 13.32
N LEU A 46 8.04 -1.02 14.12
CA LEU A 46 8.52 0.35 13.93
C LEU A 46 9.25 0.52 12.59
N CYS A 47 10.10 -0.43 12.21
CA CYS A 47 10.83 -0.34 10.95
C CYS A 47 9.88 -0.35 9.74
N PHE A 48 8.92 -1.28 9.69
CA PHE A 48 7.92 -1.31 8.62
C PHE A 48 7.09 -0.02 8.57
N GLY A 49 6.65 0.48 9.73
CA GLY A 49 5.86 1.71 9.81
C GLY A 49 6.64 2.96 9.40
N LEU A 50 7.86 3.12 9.90
CA LEU A 50 8.72 4.26 9.54
C LEU A 50 9.17 4.20 8.08
N ALA A 51 9.48 3.01 7.55
CA ALA A 51 9.76 2.83 6.13
C ALA A 51 8.55 3.24 5.27
N ALA A 52 7.34 2.79 5.63
CA ALA A 52 6.12 3.22 4.94
C ALA A 52 5.96 4.74 4.99
N ALA A 53 6.04 5.36 6.17
CA ALA A 53 5.91 6.80 6.32
C ALA A 53 6.92 7.58 5.46
N THR A 54 8.20 7.19 5.54
CA THR A 54 9.29 7.86 4.80
C THR A 54 9.11 7.73 3.30
N LEU A 55 8.79 6.54 2.81
CA LEU A 55 8.64 6.29 1.37
C LEU A 55 7.38 6.96 0.81
N ILE A 56 6.25 6.89 1.53
CA ILE A 56 5.03 7.60 1.13
C ILE A 56 5.27 9.11 1.08
N GLN A 57 5.96 9.67 2.06
CA GLN A 57 6.34 11.10 2.04
C GLN A 57 7.22 11.43 0.84
N SER A 58 8.13 10.52 0.46
CA SER A 58 9.11 10.75 -0.61
C SER A 58 8.52 10.63 -2.01
N ILE A 59 7.58 9.70 -2.25
CA ILE A 59 7.05 9.41 -3.59
C ILE A 59 5.54 9.67 -3.74
N GLY A 60 4.85 10.02 -2.65
CA GLY A 60 3.40 10.20 -2.66
C GLY A 60 2.92 11.25 -3.66
N HIS A 61 3.67 12.32 -3.85
CA HIS A 61 3.36 13.36 -4.84
C HIS A 61 3.61 12.93 -6.30
N ILE A 62 4.28 11.78 -6.51
CA ILE A 62 4.57 11.23 -7.85
C ILE A 62 3.56 10.14 -8.23
N SER A 63 3.34 9.16 -7.34
CA SER A 63 2.53 7.97 -7.61
C SER A 63 1.30 7.80 -6.72
N GLY A 64 1.21 8.56 -5.65
CA GLY A 64 0.32 8.31 -4.53
C GLY A 64 0.97 7.47 -3.42
N GLY A 65 2.13 6.84 -3.69
CA GLY A 65 2.88 6.05 -2.70
C GLY A 65 2.12 4.84 -2.19
N HIS A 66 1.52 4.07 -3.08
CA HIS A 66 0.75 2.88 -2.69
C HIS A 66 1.63 1.80 -2.09
N ILE A 67 2.78 1.50 -2.74
CA ILE A 67 3.79 0.50 -2.36
C ILE A 67 3.22 -0.86 -1.93
N ASN A 68 1.97 -1.16 -2.33
CA ASN A 68 1.21 -2.30 -1.87
C ASN A 68 0.09 -2.65 -2.88
N PRO A 69 0.05 -3.87 -3.43
CA PRO A 69 -1.02 -4.29 -4.34
C PRO A 69 -2.43 -4.23 -3.73
N ALA A 70 -2.59 -4.51 -2.44
CA ALA A 70 -3.89 -4.45 -1.78
C ALA A 70 -4.40 -2.99 -1.63
N VAL A 71 -3.49 -2.04 -1.39
CA VAL A 71 -3.81 -0.61 -1.40
C VAL A 71 -4.19 -0.16 -2.81
N THR A 72 -3.40 -0.55 -3.81
CA THR A 72 -3.71 -0.26 -5.23
C THR A 72 -5.07 -0.80 -5.64
N PHE A 73 -5.38 -2.03 -5.23
CA PHE A 73 -6.68 -2.65 -5.47
C PHE A 73 -7.81 -1.91 -4.75
N ALA A 74 -7.59 -1.43 -3.53
CA ALA A 74 -8.56 -0.62 -2.80
C ALA A 74 -8.90 0.69 -3.52
N TYR A 75 -7.90 1.40 -4.07
CA TYR A 75 -8.12 2.58 -4.91
C TYR A 75 -8.88 2.26 -6.21
N LEU A 76 -8.65 1.08 -6.79
CA LEU A 76 -9.40 0.61 -7.95
C LEU A 76 -10.88 0.36 -7.58
N VAL A 77 -11.14 -0.34 -6.47
CA VAL A 77 -12.51 -0.60 -5.96
C VAL A 77 -13.23 0.70 -5.63
N GLY A 78 -12.54 1.66 -5.00
CA GLY A 78 -13.05 3.01 -4.74
C GLY A 78 -13.23 3.87 -6.00
N SER A 79 -12.92 3.34 -7.20
CA SER A 79 -12.99 4.07 -8.47
C SER A 79 -12.16 5.38 -8.45
N GLN A 80 -10.99 5.32 -7.83
CA GLN A 80 -10.09 6.47 -7.70
C GLN A 80 -8.87 6.38 -8.65
N MET A 81 -8.74 5.27 -9.36
CA MET A 81 -7.71 5.07 -10.39
C MET A 81 -8.22 4.19 -11.53
N SER A 82 -7.54 4.24 -12.68
CA SER A 82 -7.86 3.38 -13.81
C SER A 82 -7.41 1.94 -13.56
N LEU A 83 -8.16 0.97 -14.11
CA LEU A 83 -7.79 -0.45 -14.08
C LEU A 83 -6.38 -0.66 -14.64
N PHE A 84 -6.07 0.07 -15.70
CA PHE A 84 -4.81 -0.02 -16.39
C PHE A 84 -3.63 0.40 -15.49
N ARG A 85 -3.75 1.57 -14.86
CA ARG A 85 -2.77 2.06 -13.90
C ARG A 85 -2.60 1.08 -12.72
N ALA A 86 -3.70 0.51 -12.22
CA ALA A 86 -3.67 -0.46 -11.14
C ALA A 86 -2.84 -1.70 -11.49
N ILE A 87 -3.01 -2.26 -12.69
CA ILE A 87 -2.24 -3.43 -13.17
C ILE A 87 -0.74 -3.11 -13.20
N PHE A 88 -0.35 -1.97 -13.77
CA PHE A 88 1.06 -1.57 -13.85
C PHE A 88 1.66 -1.29 -12.49
N TYR A 89 0.92 -0.66 -11.59
CA TYR A 89 1.36 -0.43 -10.21
C TYR A 89 1.60 -1.76 -9.48
N MET A 90 0.64 -2.69 -9.51
CA MET A 90 0.78 -3.98 -8.85
C MET A 90 1.96 -4.80 -9.41
N ALA A 91 2.16 -4.77 -10.72
CA ALA A 91 3.32 -5.42 -11.34
C ALA A 91 4.64 -4.77 -10.90
N ALA A 92 4.73 -3.44 -10.91
CA ALA A 92 5.90 -2.69 -10.47
C ALA A 92 6.21 -2.93 -8.99
N GLN A 93 5.19 -2.97 -8.14
CA GLN A 93 5.31 -3.27 -6.73
C GLN A 93 5.86 -4.69 -6.48
N CYS A 94 5.33 -5.69 -7.16
CA CYS A 94 5.83 -7.06 -7.05
C CYS A 94 7.29 -7.18 -7.52
N LEU A 95 7.64 -6.59 -8.65
CA LEU A 95 9.01 -6.58 -9.17
C LEU A 95 9.96 -5.81 -8.23
N GLY A 96 9.55 -4.67 -7.72
CA GLY A 96 10.31 -3.89 -6.75
C GLY A 96 10.55 -4.68 -5.46
N ALA A 97 9.51 -5.32 -4.94
CA ALA A 97 9.61 -6.17 -3.75
C ALA A 97 10.64 -7.30 -3.94
N VAL A 98 10.57 -8.03 -5.08
CA VAL A 98 11.54 -9.09 -5.38
C VAL A 98 12.95 -8.54 -5.51
N ALA A 99 13.13 -7.38 -6.16
CA ALA A 99 14.43 -6.71 -6.26
C ALA A 99 14.98 -6.34 -4.87
N GLY A 100 14.16 -5.75 -3.98
CA GLY A 100 14.55 -5.43 -2.61
C GLY A 100 14.94 -6.65 -1.79
N ALA A 101 14.16 -7.74 -1.88
CA ALA A 101 14.48 -9.00 -1.21
C ALA A 101 15.75 -9.66 -1.78
N ALA A 102 15.99 -9.59 -3.09
CA ALA A 102 17.19 -10.12 -3.72
C ALA A 102 18.45 -9.34 -3.30
N VAL A 103 18.38 -8.01 -3.25
CA VAL A 103 19.48 -7.18 -2.71
C VAL A 103 19.77 -7.55 -1.27
N LEU A 104 18.73 -7.61 -0.41
CA LEU A 104 18.87 -8.00 0.98
C LEU A 104 19.51 -9.39 1.11
N TYR A 105 19.08 -10.36 0.32
CA TYR A 105 19.65 -11.70 0.29
C TYR A 105 21.14 -11.67 -0.06
N GLY A 106 21.54 -10.87 -1.04
CA GLY A 106 22.93 -10.75 -1.49
C GLY A 106 23.85 -10.12 -0.45
N VAL A 107 23.39 -9.07 0.25
CA VAL A 107 24.21 -8.34 1.24
C VAL A 107 24.18 -8.96 2.64
N THR A 108 23.30 -9.93 2.90
CA THR A 108 23.17 -10.58 4.22
C THR A 108 24.05 -11.83 4.30
N PRO A 109 24.87 -12.00 5.37
CA PRO A 109 25.63 -13.22 5.60
C PRO A 109 24.74 -14.46 5.63
N GLY A 110 25.20 -15.58 5.06
CA GLY A 110 24.42 -16.80 4.87
C GLY A 110 23.75 -17.34 6.15
N ASN A 111 24.47 -17.28 7.26
CA ASN A 111 23.97 -17.72 8.58
C ASN A 111 22.88 -16.80 9.18
N MET A 112 22.72 -15.59 8.67
CA MET A 112 21.70 -14.60 9.13
C MET A 112 20.47 -14.50 8.23
N ARG A 113 20.54 -15.05 7.02
CA ARG A 113 19.45 -14.93 6.02
C ARG A 113 18.14 -15.55 6.49
N GLY A 114 18.21 -16.68 7.23
CA GLY A 114 17.02 -17.46 7.58
C GLY A 114 16.14 -17.70 6.34
N ASN A 115 14.86 -17.43 6.47
CA ASN A 115 13.88 -17.43 5.37
C ASN A 115 13.52 -16.01 4.88
N LEU A 116 14.40 -15.01 5.11
CA LEU A 116 14.15 -13.57 4.85
C LEU A 116 12.81 -13.09 5.43
N SER A 117 12.48 -13.51 6.63
CA SER A 117 11.23 -13.15 7.31
C SER A 117 9.99 -13.35 6.42
N MET A 118 9.99 -14.44 5.66
CA MET A 118 8.84 -14.87 4.87
C MET A 118 7.63 -15.04 5.79
N ASN A 119 6.49 -14.53 5.35
CA ASN A 119 5.25 -14.72 6.08
C ASN A 119 4.87 -16.20 6.16
N THR A 120 4.59 -16.65 7.37
CA THR A 120 4.12 -18.00 7.67
C THR A 120 3.10 -17.94 8.79
N LEU A 121 2.16 -18.88 8.80
CA LEU A 121 1.23 -19.01 9.90
C LEU A 121 1.98 -19.43 11.17
N GLN A 122 1.68 -18.78 12.28
CA GLN A 122 2.24 -19.17 13.58
C GLN A 122 1.60 -20.48 14.07
N PRO A 123 2.27 -21.22 14.95
CA PRO A 123 1.74 -22.47 15.50
C PRO A 123 0.34 -22.29 16.11
N GLY A 124 -0.59 -23.17 15.77
CA GLY A 124 -1.97 -23.10 16.24
C GLY A 124 -2.91 -22.16 15.47
N ILE A 125 -2.40 -21.41 14.51
CA ILE A 125 -3.21 -20.52 13.67
C ILE A 125 -3.73 -21.28 12.47
N SER A 126 -5.05 -21.38 12.34
CA SER A 126 -5.71 -21.97 11.18
C SER A 126 -5.72 -21.02 9.97
N LEU A 127 -5.93 -21.56 8.77
CA LEU A 127 -6.06 -20.76 7.55
C LEU A 127 -7.18 -19.71 7.64
N GLY A 128 -8.32 -20.07 8.24
CA GLY A 128 -9.42 -19.14 8.47
C GLY A 128 -9.06 -18.00 9.41
N MET A 129 -8.41 -18.31 10.55
CA MET A 129 -7.92 -17.29 11.49
C MET A 129 -6.93 -16.37 10.83
N ALA A 130 -5.95 -16.91 10.09
CA ALA A 130 -4.94 -16.14 9.38
C ALA A 130 -5.56 -15.19 8.34
N THR A 131 -6.48 -15.71 7.52
CA THR A 131 -7.17 -14.89 6.50
C THR A 131 -8.00 -13.78 7.16
N THR A 132 -8.72 -14.08 8.23
CA THR A 132 -9.50 -13.08 8.98
C THR A 132 -8.60 -11.98 9.53
N VAL A 133 -7.47 -12.34 10.14
CA VAL A 133 -6.50 -11.35 10.65
C VAL A 133 -6.00 -10.45 9.53
N GLU A 134 -5.54 -11.02 8.41
CA GLU A 134 -5.05 -10.24 7.26
C GLU A 134 -6.13 -9.31 6.69
N VAL A 135 -7.40 -9.73 6.67
CA VAL A 135 -8.53 -8.87 6.27
C VAL A 135 -8.62 -7.65 7.19
N PHE A 136 -8.63 -7.84 8.51
CA PHE A 136 -8.80 -6.74 9.46
C PHE A 136 -7.59 -5.81 9.49
N LEU A 137 -6.36 -6.33 9.43
CA LEU A 137 -5.14 -5.54 9.38
C LEU A 137 -5.13 -4.63 8.14
N THR A 138 -5.51 -5.16 6.98
CA THR A 138 -5.49 -4.40 5.74
C THR A 138 -6.69 -3.45 5.64
N MET A 139 -7.86 -3.85 6.14
CA MET A 139 -9.03 -2.99 6.18
C MET A 139 -8.77 -1.70 6.97
N GLN A 140 -8.21 -1.81 8.21
CA GLN A 140 -7.88 -0.63 9.00
C GLN A 140 -6.82 0.25 8.33
N LEU A 141 -5.81 -0.36 7.69
CA LEU A 141 -4.79 0.37 6.93
C LEU A 141 -5.43 1.19 5.81
N VAL A 142 -6.31 0.58 5.02
CA VAL A 142 -6.96 1.27 3.89
C VAL A 142 -7.92 2.35 4.37
N VAL A 143 -8.67 2.12 5.44
CA VAL A 143 -9.52 3.17 6.04
C VAL A 143 -8.67 4.35 6.49
N CYS A 144 -7.52 4.10 7.13
CA CYS A 144 -6.57 5.16 7.51
C CYS A 144 -6.08 5.92 6.28
N ILE A 145 -5.60 5.21 5.24
CA ILE A 145 -5.10 5.83 3.99
C ILE A 145 -6.17 6.74 3.39
N PHE A 146 -7.39 6.22 3.16
CA PHE A 146 -8.46 6.98 2.56
C PHE A 146 -8.84 8.20 3.40
N ALA A 147 -8.87 8.04 4.74
CA ALA A 147 -9.20 9.12 5.64
C ALA A 147 -8.18 10.26 5.64
N VAL A 148 -6.87 9.94 5.61
CA VAL A 148 -5.81 10.96 5.72
C VAL A 148 -5.43 11.59 4.39
N THR A 149 -5.78 10.93 3.27
CA THR A 149 -5.53 11.45 1.91
C THR A 149 -6.76 12.08 1.27
N ASP A 150 -7.90 12.08 1.94
CA ASP A 150 -9.13 12.66 1.39
C ASP A 150 -9.07 14.19 1.38
N GLU A 151 -9.03 14.77 0.20
CA GLU A 151 -8.95 16.22 -0.01
C GLU A 151 -10.20 16.97 0.45
N ARG A 152 -11.34 16.29 0.59
CA ARG A 152 -12.60 16.86 1.07
C ARG A 152 -12.58 17.16 2.57
N ARG A 153 -11.61 16.62 3.32
CA ARG A 153 -11.48 16.90 4.76
C ARG A 153 -10.97 18.31 4.99
N ASN A 154 -11.77 19.11 5.68
CA ASN A 154 -11.35 20.40 6.19
C ASN A 154 -10.43 20.18 7.42
N GLY A 155 -9.31 20.93 7.46
CA GLY A 155 -8.39 20.87 8.60
C GLY A 155 -7.54 19.59 8.62
N ARG A 156 -6.64 19.44 7.67
CA ARG A 156 -5.59 18.38 7.72
C ARG A 156 -4.69 18.65 8.92
N LEU A 157 -4.80 17.82 9.95
CA LEU A 157 -3.91 17.85 11.10
C LEU A 157 -2.81 16.81 10.92
N GLY A 158 -1.55 17.27 10.85
CA GLY A 158 -0.39 16.40 10.82
C GLY A 158 -0.06 15.80 9.43
N SER A 159 0.91 14.90 9.41
CA SER A 159 1.39 14.22 8.20
C SER A 159 0.55 12.99 7.89
N ALA A 160 -0.05 12.95 6.70
CA ALA A 160 -0.75 11.77 6.20
C ALA A 160 0.18 10.54 6.13
N ALA A 161 1.41 10.74 5.66
CA ALA A 161 2.41 9.68 5.56
C ALA A 161 2.76 9.09 6.94
N LEU A 162 2.92 9.92 7.95
CA LEU A 162 3.19 9.46 9.32
C LEU A 162 2.00 8.69 9.91
N SER A 163 0.78 9.15 9.69
CA SER A 163 -0.44 8.44 10.12
C SER A 163 -0.53 7.06 9.47
N ILE A 164 -0.23 6.95 8.18
CA ILE A 164 -0.19 5.67 7.47
C ILE A 164 0.91 4.78 8.04
N GLY A 165 2.08 5.32 8.32
CA GLY A 165 3.16 4.58 8.96
C GLY A 165 2.78 4.03 10.33
N PHE A 166 2.10 4.80 11.17
CA PHE A 166 1.58 4.32 12.45
C PHE A 166 0.53 3.22 12.26
N SER A 167 -0.33 3.33 11.25
CA SER A 167 -1.29 2.29 10.89
C SER A 167 -0.59 0.96 10.55
N VAL A 168 0.50 1.02 9.78
CA VAL A 168 1.36 -0.15 9.49
C VAL A 168 2.01 -0.69 10.77
N THR A 169 2.51 0.20 11.64
CA THR A 169 3.13 -0.20 12.91
C THR A 169 2.14 -0.96 13.81
N ILE A 170 0.94 -0.41 14.02
CA ILE A 170 -0.11 -1.03 14.86
C ILE A 170 -0.46 -2.42 14.32
N ALA A 171 -0.63 -2.53 13.01
CA ALA A 171 -0.96 -3.79 12.38
C ALA A 171 0.15 -4.84 12.53
N HIS A 172 1.42 -4.44 12.46
CA HIS A 172 2.54 -5.35 12.73
C HIS A 172 2.61 -5.77 14.19
N LEU A 173 2.38 -4.85 15.15
CA LEU A 173 2.40 -5.17 16.58
C LEU A 173 1.44 -6.31 16.95
N MET A 174 0.31 -6.40 16.26
CA MET A 174 -0.68 -7.46 16.46
C MET A 174 -0.48 -8.64 15.51
N GLY A 175 -0.32 -8.37 14.22
CA GLY A 175 -0.33 -9.39 13.15
C GLY A 175 0.88 -10.32 13.17
N MET A 176 2.03 -9.88 13.73
CA MET A 176 3.23 -10.71 13.83
C MET A 176 3.00 -12.02 14.58
N TYR A 177 2.10 -12.04 15.55
CA TYR A 177 1.78 -13.21 16.35
C TYR A 177 0.85 -14.21 15.66
N TYR A 178 0.28 -13.88 14.50
CA TYR A 178 -0.65 -14.72 13.74
C TYR A 178 -0.06 -15.16 12.40
N THR A 179 0.36 -14.20 11.59
CA THR A 179 0.70 -14.42 10.19
C THR A 179 2.09 -13.87 9.82
N GLY A 180 2.76 -13.22 10.75
CA GLY A 180 3.93 -12.40 10.46
C GLY A 180 3.58 -11.06 9.81
N ALA A 181 2.30 -10.63 9.88
CA ALA A 181 1.76 -9.37 9.35
C ALA A 181 2.07 -9.18 7.85
N GLY A 182 1.23 -9.74 7.01
CA GLY A 182 1.35 -9.59 5.55
C GLY A 182 0.92 -8.21 5.09
N MET A 183 -0.40 -7.96 5.11
CA MET A 183 -1.09 -6.73 4.66
C MET A 183 -0.75 -6.29 3.24
N ASN A 184 0.34 -6.76 2.71
CA ASN A 184 0.92 -6.35 1.44
C ASN A 184 1.33 -7.58 0.63
N PRO A 185 0.59 -7.95 -0.42
CA PRO A 185 0.91 -9.10 -1.25
C PRO A 185 2.34 -9.06 -1.82
N ALA A 186 2.86 -7.90 -2.23
CA ALA A 186 4.20 -7.78 -2.77
C ALA A 186 5.28 -8.06 -1.70
N ARG A 187 5.07 -7.59 -0.46
CA ARG A 187 5.96 -7.87 0.69
C ARG A 187 6.01 -9.36 0.98
N SER A 188 4.88 -10.05 0.88
CA SER A 188 4.82 -11.49 1.16
C SER A 188 5.35 -12.31 -0.02
N PHE A 189 5.12 -11.86 -1.25
CA PHE A 189 5.53 -12.52 -2.48
C PHE A 189 7.05 -12.56 -2.65
N ALA A 190 7.76 -11.49 -2.31
CA ALA A 190 9.18 -11.35 -2.56
C ALA A 190 10.04 -12.47 -1.93
N PRO A 191 10.00 -12.73 -0.59
CA PRO A 191 10.77 -13.82 -0.01
C PRO A 191 10.26 -15.20 -0.47
N ALA A 192 8.97 -15.35 -0.76
CA ALA A 192 8.42 -16.59 -1.29
C ALA A 192 9.03 -16.95 -2.65
N VAL A 193 9.27 -15.98 -3.53
CA VAL A 193 9.97 -16.15 -4.81
C VAL A 193 11.42 -16.56 -4.58
N ILE A 194 12.15 -15.86 -3.70
CA ILE A 194 13.57 -16.13 -3.42
C ILE A 194 13.77 -17.57 -2.92
N PHE A 195 12.91 -18.03 -2.01
CA PHE A 195 13.00 -19.37 -1.43
C PHE A 195 12.16 -20.42 -2.15
N ARG A 196 11.42 -20.03 -3.20
CA ARG A 196 10.52 -20.91 -3.96
C ARG A 196 9.52 -21.64 -3.04
N ASN A 197 9.04 -20.96 -2.02
CA ASN A 197 8.11 -21.51 -1.03
C ASN A 197 6.82 -20.69 -1.01
N PHE A 198 5.73 -21.31 -1.48
CA PHE A 198 4.41 -20.72 -1.60
C PHE A 198 3.36 -21.43 -0.74
N VAL A 199 3.80 -22.14 0.31
CA VAL A 199 2.87 -22.80 1.24
C VAL A 199 1.95 -21.77 1.88
N ASN A 200 0.64 -21.97 1.73
CA ASN A 200 -0.42 -21.08 2.22
C ASN A 200 -0.29 -19.62 1.74
N HIS A 201 0.48 -19.38 0.68
CA HIS A 201 0.78 -18.03 0.20
C HIS A 201 -0.46 -17.24 -0.24
N TRP A 202 -1.51 -17.94 -0.68
CA TRP A 202 -2.78 -17.33 -1.08
C TRP A 202 -3.42 -16.49 0.02
N VAL A 203 -3.21 -16.83 1.30
CA VAL A 203 -3.72 -16.06 2.46
C VAL A 203 -3.27 -14.61 2.39
N TYR A 204 -2.02 -14.37 1.99
CA TYR A 204 -1.38 -13.05 1.89
C TYR A 204 -1.76 -12.26 0.64
N TRP A 205 -2.59 -12.84 -0.21
CA TRP A 205 -3.26 -12.17 -1.33
C TRP A 205 -4.73 -11.96 -1.03
N VAL A 206 -5.44 -13.04 -0.75
CA VAL A 206 -6.91 -13.01 -0.55
C VAL A 206 -7.29 -12.17 0.66
N GLY A 207 -6.63 -12.37 1.81
CA GLY A 207 -6.88 -11.59 3.02
C GLY A 207 -6.72 -10.09 2.79
N PRO A 208 -5.51 -9.63 2.37
CA PRO A 208 -5.28 -8.21 2.10
C PRO A 208 -6.17 -7.60 1.01
N MET A 209 -6.44 -8.33 -0.08
CA MET A 209 -7.32 -7.84 -1.15
C MET A 209 -8.76 -7.63 -0.67
N ILE A 210 -9.31 -8.60 0.07
CA ILE A 210 -10.65 -8.46 0.67
C ILE A 210 -10.66 -7.32 1.69
N GLY A 211 -9.65 -7.25 2.57
CA GLY A 211 -9.52 -6.19 3.56
C GLY A 211 -9.43 -4.81 2.92
N GLY A 212 -8.62 -4.68 1.88
CA GLY A 212 -8.48 -3.44 1.12
C GLY A 212 -9.79 -3.00 0.47
N ALA A 213 -10.47 -3.93 -0.21
CA ALA A 213 -11.78 -3.66 -0.80
C ALA A 213 -12.83 -3.26 0.25
N ALA A 214 -12.90 -3.99 1.36
CA ALA A 214 -13.82 -3.70 2.45
C ALA A 214 -13.54 -2.33 3.08
N GLY A 215 -12.26 -1.97 3.29
CA GLY A 215 -11.86 -0.66 3.81
C GLY A 215 -12.24 0.49 2.87
N ALA A 216 -12.04 0.32 1.56
CA ALA A 216 -12.44 1.30 0.55
C ALA A 216 -13.95 1.50 0.52
N LEU A 217 -14.72 0.41 0.50
CA LEU A 217 -16.18 0.46 0.50
C LEU A 217 -16.71 1.06 1.80
N LEU A 218 -16.19 0.64 2.94
CA LEU A 218 -16.56 1.19 4.24
C LEU A 218 -16.35 2.72 4.28
N TYR A 219 -15.19 3.19 3.83
CA TYR A 219 -14.89 4.63 3.86
C TYR A 219 -15.74 5.40 2.85
N ASP A 220 -15.74 4.98 1.58
CA ASP A 220 -16.37 5.75 0.48
C ASP A 220 -17.90 5.66 0.44
N PHE A 221 -18.52 4.72 1.13
CA PHE A 221 -20.00 4.56 1.14
C PHE A 221 -20.63 4.77 2.52
N MET A 222 -19.90 4.56 3.62
CA MET A 222 -20.48 4.63 4.96
C MET A 222 -19.88 5.73 5.83
N LEU A 223 -18.54 5.80 5.94
CA LEU A 223 -17.90 6.75 6.87
C LEU A 223 -17.86 8.16 6.31
N PHE A 224 -17.48 8.33 5.04
CA PHE A 224 -17.41 9.64 4.38
C PHE A 224 -17.80 9.50 2.88
N PRO A 225 -19.10 9.35 2.58
CA PRO A 225 -19.58 9.00 1.26
C PRO A 225 -19.11 9.94 0.15
N ARG A 226 -18.67 9.33 -0.97
CA ARG A 226 -18.38 10.03 -2.23
C ARG A 226 -19.57 9.94 -3.14
N MET A 227 -20.24 11.07 -3.34
CA MET A 227 -21.44 11.19 -4.21
C MET A 227 -21.05 11.24 -5.69
N ARG A 228 -20.45 10.15 -6.20
CA ARG A 228 -20.09 10.02 -7.62
C ARG A 228 -21.11 9.13 -8.34
N GLY A 229 -21.57 9.58 -9.52
CA GLY A 229 -22.44 8.82 -10.38
C GLY A 229 -21.77 7.57 -10.97
N LEU A 230 -22.54 6.58 -11.39
CA LEU A 230 -22.02 5.35 -11.99
C LEU A 230 -21.20 5.63 -13.26
N SER A 231 -21.64 6.58 -14.09
CA SER A 231 -20.93 7.00 -15.31
C SER A 231 -19.55 7.57 -15.01
N GLU A 232 -19.41 8.39 -13.97
CA GLU A 232 -18.14 8.96 -13.53
C GLU A 232 -17.19 7.88 -13.00
N ARG A 233 -17.72 6.95 -12.21
CA ARG A 233 -16.92 5.79 -11.71
C ARG A 233 -16.42 4.94 -12.87
N LEU A 234 -17.26 4.64 -13.85
CA LEU A 234 -16.86 3.87 -15.03
C LEU A 234 -15.86 4.62 -15.92
N ALA A 235 -15.99 5.94 -16.05
CA ALA A 235 -15.03 6.76 -16.78
C ALA A 235 -13.64 6.73 -16.13
N THR A 236 -13.58 6.83 -14.80
CA THR A 236 -12.32 6.71 -14.05
C THR A 236 -11.67 5.33 -14.26
N LEU A 237 -12.45 4.26 -14.12
CA LEU A 237 -11.95 2.88 -14.29
C LEU A 237 -11.42 2.62 -15.72
N LYS A 238 -12.05 3.20 -16.73
CA LYS A 238 -11.59 3.12 -18.14
C LYS A 238 -10.39 4.02 -18.44
N GLY A 239 -9.98 4.90 -17.53
CA GLY A 239 -8.95 5.90 -17.79
C GLY A 239 -9.40 6.93 -18.84
N SER A 240 -10.69 7.15 -19.02
CA SER A 240 -11.22 8.19 -19.87
C SER A 240 -11.07 9.53 -19.15
N ARG A 241 -10.66 10.62 -19.87
CA ARG A 241 -10.74 11.97 -19.29
C ARG A 241 -12.17 12.22 -18.85
N PRO A 242 -12.40 12.83 -17.68
CA PRO A 242 -13.72 13.39 -17.38
C PRO A 242 -14.10 14.31 -18.57
N PRO A 243 -15.38 14.34 -18.99
CA PRO A 243 -15.80 15.34 -19.95
C PRO A 243 -15.38 16.72 -19.42
N GLU A 244 -14.71 17.53 -20.26
CA GLU A 244 -14.43 18.94 -19.97
C GLU A 244 -15.77 19.66 -19.93
N GLY A 245 -16.46 19.66 -18.80
CA GLY A 245 -17.83 20.17 -18.75
C GLY A 245 -18.35 20.55 -17.36
N ASP A 246 -17.67 20.18 -16.30
CA ASP A 246 -18.03 20.58 -14.93
C ASP A 246 -16.85 21.20 -14.18
N THR A 247 -16.16 22.15 -14.79
CA THR A 247 -15.61 23.25 -14.01
C THR A 247 -16.83 24.02 -13.52
N GLN A 248 -17.17 23.92 -12.24
CA GLN A 248 -18.01 24.89 -11.58
C GLN A 248 -17.40 26.27 -11.86
N GLN A 249 -17.94 26.95 -12.86
CA GLN A 249 -17.72 28.38 -12.98
C GLN A 249 -18.29 29.01 -11.71
N ASP A 250 -17.43 29.69 -10.96
CA ASP A 250 -17.89 30.63 -9.94
C ASP A 250 -18.98 31.47 -10.60
N PRO A 251 -20.15 31.66 -9.97
CA PRO A 251 -21.24 32.49 -10.52
C PRO A 251 -20.80 33.93 -10.89
N ARG A 252 -19.57 34.32 -10.57
CA ARG A 252 -18.97 35.62 -10.86
C ARG A 252 -18.01 35.62 -12.05
N GLY A 253 -17.73 34.47 -12.70
CA GLY A 253 -16.96 34.44 -13.95
C GLY A 253 -15.47 34.78 -13.83
N GLU A 254 -14.90 34.82 -12.64
CA GLU A 254 -13.48 35.08 -12.45
C GLU A 254 -12.64 33.82 -12.34
N PRO A 255 -11.42 33.77 -12.93
CA PRO A 255 -10.51 32.64 -12.77
C PRO A 255 -10.05 32.56 -11.32
N ILE A 256 -10.19 31.41 -10.68
CA ILE A 256 -9.60 31.17 -9.35
C ILE A 256 -8.08 31.07 -9.51
N GLU A 257 -7.35 32.14 -9.21
CA GLU A 257 -5.90 32.07 -9.01
C GLU A 257 -5.60 31.24 -7.76
N LEU A 258 -5.02 30.05 -7.98
CA LEU A 258 -4.40 29.27 -6.91
C LEU A 258 -3.23 30.07 -6.32
N LYS A 259 -3.48 30.78 -5.23
CA LYS A 259 -2.41 31.37 -4.42
C LYS A 259 -1.54 30.24 -3.87
N THR A 260 -0.40 30.02 -4.50
CA THR A 260 0.72 29.24 -3.96
C THR A 260 1.16 29.92 -2.66
N GLN A 261 0.77 29.40 -1.51
CA GLN A 261 1.40 29.79 -0.26
C GLN A 261 2.73 29.06 -0.17
N THR A 262 3.79 29.81 -0.44
CA THR A 262 5.15 29.51 0.00
C THR A 262 5.19 29.52 1.53
N LEU A 263 5.51 28.38 2.12
CA LEU A 263 6.31 28.21 3.34
C LEU A 263 6.89 26.80 3.35
#